data_11b6d2e3a79f6ec1c4c63125759997b6
#
_entry.id   11b6d2e3a79f6ec1c4c63125759997b6
#
_cell.length_a   1.000
_cell.length_b   1.000
_cell.length_c   1.000
_cell.angle_alpha   90.00
_cell.angle_beta   90.00
_cell.angle_gamma   90.00
#
_symmetry.space_group_name_H-M   'P 1'
#
loop_
_entity.id
_entity.type
_entity.pdbx_description
1 polymer ?
#
loop_
_entity_poly.entity_id
_entity_poly.type
_entity_poly.pdbx_seq_one_letter_code
_entity_poly.pdbx_strand_id
1 'polypeptide(L)'
;IYRLSGGIFLRKKVEFAVLVLALAGLLAVSKNLEKYVSSANVKKGNATVVIDAGHGGSDPGKIGVNDALEKDINLNIAKKVKKLLEKEGVTVVMTRKEDATLAKESDQNQKIQDMKARVDVINKTKPAMVVSIHQNSYHEEGIHGAQVFYYSHSSDGEKAAVIMQKALLAVDSDNTRQAKANDTYYILKRTEVPTVIVECGFLSNNEEAEKLVTKEYQQQLAEAITQGIQTCLSK
;
A
#
# COMPACT_ATOMS: atom_id res chain seq x y z
N ILE A 1 12.68 32.25 -65.71
CA ILE A 1 11.84 32.08 -64.46
C ILE A 1 12.03 30.67 -63.93
N TYR A 2 13.14 30.33 -63.31
CA TYR A 2 13.32 29.05 -62.58
C TYR A 2 14.44 29.19 -61.51
N ARG A 3 14.17 29.86 -60.39
CA ARG A 3 15.16 29.91 -59.29
C ARG A 3 14.60 30.09 -57.85
N LEU A 4 13.31 29.77 -57.64
CA LEU A 4 12.69 29.98 -56.32
C LEU A 4 12.23 28.69 -55.57
N SER A 5 12.26 27.51 -56.20
CA SER A 5 11.78 26.28 -55.58
C SER A 5 12.81 25.54 -54.71
N GLY A 6 14.12 25.72 -54.98
CA GLY A 6 15.20 25.00 -54.25
C GLY A 6 15.39 25.44 -52.81
N GLY A 7 15.18 26.72 -52.50
CA GLY A 7 15.37 27.26 -51.15
C GLY A 7 14.34 26.79 -50.13
N ILE A 8 13.08 26.65 -50.55
CA ILE A 8 11.99 26.20 -49.68
C ILE A 8 12.14 24.72 -49.36
N PHE A 9 12.59 23.92 -50.31
CA PHE A 9 12.80 22.48 -50.11
C PHE A 9 14.00 22.19 -49.17
N LEU A 10 15.05 22.97 -49.26
CA LEU A 10 16.22 22.87 -48.40
C LEU A 10 15.87 23.30 -46.96
N ARG A 11 15.10 24.37 -46.80
CA ARG A 11 14.64 24.86 -45.51
C ARG A 11 13.77 23.82 -44.78
N LYS A 12 12.81 23.18 -45.46
CA LYS A 12 11.99 22.10 -44.90
C LYS A 12 12.82 20.88 -44.49
N LYS A 13 13.86 20.51 -45.24
CA LYS A 13 14.78 19.42 -44.88
C LYS A 13 15.60 19.76 -43.62
N VAL A 14 16.04 21.00 -43.50
CA VAL A 14 16.77 21.48 -42.28
C VAL A 14 15.84 21.50 -41.05
N GLU A 15 14.61 22.03 -41.22
CA GLU A 15 13.63 22.03 -40.12
C GLU A 15 13.30 20.61 -39.69
N PHE A 16 13.12 19.66 -40.61
CA PHE A 16 12.89 18.25 -40.28
C PHE A 16 14.09 17.61 -39.55
N ALA A 17 15.32 17.88 -40.00
CA ALA A 17 16.53 17.38 -39.38
C ALA A 17 16.69 17.91 -37.94
N VAL A 18 16.41 19.20 -37.68
CA VAL A 18 16.41 19.81 -36.35
C VAL A 18 15.35 19.17 -35.45
N LEU A 19 14.16 18.89 -36.00
CA LEU A 19 13.08 18.26 -35.25
C LEU A 19 13.44 16.82 -34.83
N VAL A 20 14.08 16.05 -35.73
CA VAL A 20 14.56 14.68 -35.45
C VAL A 20 15.68 14.70 -34.36
N LEU A 21 16.61 15.67 -34.45
CA LEU A 21 17.67 15.82 -33.46
C LEU A 21 17.11 16.24 -32.08
N ALA A 22 16.12 17.12 -32.06
CA ALA A 22 15.44 17.51 -30.82
C ALA A 22 14.70 16.32 -30.19
N LEU A 23 14.03 15.50 -30.99
CA LEU A 23 13.33 14.29 -30.51
C LEU A 23 14.33 13.25 -29.98
N ALA A 24 15.44 13.03 -30.67
CA ALA A 24 16.52 12.15 -30.23
C ALA A 24 17.15 12.64 -28.92
N GLY A 25 17.34 13.97 -28.78
CA GLY A 25 17.78 14.60 -27.54
C GLY A 25 16.81 14.39 -26.38
N LEU A 26 15.50 14.56 -26.61
CA LEU A 26 14.45 14.30 -25.62
C LEU A 26 14.41 12.82 -25.20
N LEU A 27 14.58 11.88 -26.12
CA LEU A 27 14.64 10.45 -25.80
C LEU A 27 15.92 10.09 -25.02
N ALA A 28 17.07 10.73 -25.31
CA ALA A 28 18.29 10.54 -24.55
C ALA A 28 18.20 11.12 -23.13
N VAL A 29 17.55 12.28 -22.98
CA VAL A 29 17.27 12.90 -21.67
C VAL A 29 16.30 12.03 -20.89
N SER A 30 15.24 11.50 -21.50
CA SER A 30 14.28 10.60 -20.86
C SER A 30 14.95 9.32 -20.33
N LYS A 31 15.79 8.67 -21.15
CA LYS A 31 16.57 7.49 -20.72
C LYS A 31 17.59 7.80 -19.62
N ASN A 32 18.20 8.96 -19.65
CA ASN A 32 19.10 9.39 -18.57
C ASN A 32 18.32 9.77 -17.31
N LEU A 33 17.11 10.33 -17.43
CA LEU A 33 16.24 10.61 -16.28
C LEU A 33 15.77 9.31 -15.61
N GLU A 34 15.39 8.28 -16.39
CA GLU A 34 15.11 6.93 -15.86
C GLU A 34 16.33 6.35 -15.13
N LYS A 35 17.53 6.52 -15.68
CA LYS A 35 18.78 6.07 -15.07
C LYS A 35 19.13 6.89 -13.82
N TYR A 36 18.82 8.19 -13.79
CA TYR A 36 19.00 9.06 -12.63
C TYR A 36 17.98 8.77 -11.54
N VAL A 37 16.70 8.54 -11.90
CA VAL A 37 15.63 8.09 -10.99
C VAL A 37 15.93 6.69 -10.46
N SER A 38 16.47 5.77 -11.29
CA SER A 38 16.93 4.44 -10.86
C SER A 38 18.20 4.49 -10.01
N SER A 39 19.09 5.45 -10.22
CA SER A 39 20.35 5.59 -9.44
C SER A 39 20.19 6.45 -8.20
N ALA A 40 19.11 7.22 -8.07
CA ALA A 40 18.61 7.72 -6.79
C ALA A 40 18.01 6.59 -5.92
N ASN A 41 18.44 5.35 -6.14
CA ASN A 41 18.38 4.30 -5.16
C ASN A 41 19.24 4.69 -3.97
N VAL A 42 18.71 5.60 -3.13
CA VAL A 42 19.02 5.66 -1.72
C VAL A 42 19.14 4.20 -1.27
N LYS A 43 20.21 3.86 -0.59
CA LYS A 43 20.48 2.55 0.00
C LYS A 43 19.21 2.03 0.69
N LYS A 44 18.30 1.39 -0.05
CA LYS A 44 17.12 0.66 0.46
C LYS A 44 17.55 -0.63 1.18
N GLY A 45 18.85 -0.88 1.26
CA GLY A 45 19.40 -2.01 1.97
C GLY A 45 19.20 -1.82 3.47
N ASN A 46 18.37 -2.66 4.04
CA ASN A 46 18.12 -2.99 5.45
C ASN A 46 16.89 -2.38 6.13
N ALA A 47 15.97 -1.72 5.46
CA ALA A 47 14.71 -1.36 6.11
C ALA A 47 13.89 -2.62 6.39
N THR A 48 13.48 -2.80 7.64
CA THR A 48 12.52 -3.83 8.02
C THR A 48 11.14 -3.23 8.17
N VAL A 49 10.13 -3.86 7.59
CA VAL A 49 8.72 -3.48 7.70
C VAL A 49 7.95 -4.64 8.31
N VAL A 50 7.02 -4.36 9.19
CA VAL A 50 6.07 -5.37 9.66
C VAL A 50 4.76 -5.22 8.91
N ILE A 51 4.30 -6.32 8.32
CA ILE A 51 2.95 -6.44 7.74
C ILE A 51 2.12 -7.31 8.69
N ASP A 52 1.13 -6.68 9.28
CA ASP A 52 0.16 -7.36 10.14
C ASP A 52 -1.07 -7.73 9.32
N ALA A 53 -1.37 -9.02 9.22
CA ALA A 53 -2.62 -9.50 8.65
C ALA A 53 -3.66 -9.63 9.76
N GLY A 54 -4.59 -8.68 9.84
CA GLY A 54 -5.61 -8.65 10.90
C GLY A 54 -6.39 -9.94 11.03
N HIS A 55 -6.83 -10.26 12.26
CA HIS A 55 -7.58 -11.48 12.60
C HIS A 55 -6.80 -12.78 12.36
N GLY A 56 -7.47 -13.93 12.38
CA GLY A 56 -6.88 -15.24 12.12
C GLY A 56 -7.29 -16.31 13.12
N GLY A 57 -7.16 -17.58 12.74
CA GLY A 57 -7.59 -18.72 13.53
C GLY A 57 -9.09 -18.67 13.81
N SER A 58 -9.48 -18.70 15.09
CA SER A 58 -10.87 -18.63 15.52
C SER A 58 -11.53 -17.26 15.37
N ASP A 59 -10.75 -16.18 15.13
CA ASP A 59 -11.27 -14.83 14.86
C ASP A 59 -11.43 -14.60 13.34
N PRO A 60 -12.62 -14.69 12.76
CA PRO A 60 -12.83 -14.48 11.33
C PRO A 60 -12.73 -13.01 10.91
N GLY A 61 -12.72 -12.07 11.87
CA GLY A 61 -12.98 -10.67 11.60
C GLY A 61 -14.44 -10.42 11.21
N LYS A 62 -14.66 -9.51 10.29
CA LYS A 62 -15.99 -9.31 9.70
C LYS A 62 -16.30 -10.39 8.68
N ILE A 63 -17.56 -10.79 8.63
CA ILE A 63 -18.09 -11.65 7.58
C ILE A 63 -18.78 -10.72 6.58
N GLY A 64 -18.37 -10.81 5.34
CA GLY A 64 -18.92 -9.99 4.25
C GLY A 64 -20.36 -10.35 3.91
N VAL A 65 -21.04 -9.47 3.19
CA VAL A 65 -22.39 -9.74 2.64
C VAL A 65 -22.40 -10.92 1.67
N ASN A 66 -21.25 -11.31 1.16
CA ASN A 66 -20.98 -12.46 0.29
C ASN A 66 -20.34 -13.64 1.03
N ASP A 67 -20.48 -13.70 2.35
CA ASP A 67 -19.92 -14.72 3.25
C ASP A 67 -18.36 -14.77 3.28
N ALA A 68 -17.67 -13.84 2.66
CA ALA A 68 -16.22 -13.77 2.70
C ALA A 68 -15.70 -13.44 4.10
N LEU A 69 -14.63 -14.11 4.53
CA LEU A 69 -14.02 -13.87 5.83
C LEU A 69 -12.92 -12.81 5.71
N GLU A 70 -12.99 -11.78 6.54
CA GLU A 70 -11.98 -10.71 6.59
C GLU A 70 -10.56 -11.26 6.77
N LYS A 71 -10.38 -12.23 7.67
CA LYS A 71 -9.06 -12.83 7.94
C LYS A 71 -8.37 -13.40 6.70
N ASP A 72 -9.14 -13.97 5.77
CA ASP A 72 -8.60 -14.60 4.56
C ASP A 72 -8.17 -13.54 3.54
N ILE A 73 -8.98 -12.51 3.37
CA ILE A 73 -8.68 -11.36 2.51
C ILE A 73 -7.43 -10.64 3.01
N ASN A 74 -7.37 -10.35 4.32
CA ASN A 74 -6.22 -9.71 4.97
C ASN A 74 -4.93 -10.49 4.72
N LEU A 75 -4.95 -11.80 4.91
CA LEU A 75 -3.79 -12.67 4.71
C LEU A 75 -3.34 -12.70 3.24
N ASN A 76 -4.29 -12.77 2.32
CA ASN A 76 -3.99 -12.79 0.89
C ASN A 76 -3.34 -11.49 0.41
N ILE A 77 -3.87 -10.33 0.82
CA ILE A 77 -3.27 -9.03 0.51
C ILE A 77 -1.89 -8.91 1.18
N ALA A 78 -1.77 -9.26 2.45
CA ALA A 78 -0.50 -9.21 3.19
C ALA A 78 0.61 -10.03 2.53
N LYS A 79 0.31 -11.24 2.06
CA LYS A 79 1.26 -12.09 1.32
C LYS A 79 1.71 -11.46 0.00
N LYS A 80 0.80 -10.80 -0.72
CA LYS A 80 1.11 -10.08 -1.96
C LYS A 80 2.02 -8.88 -1.68
N VAL A 81 1.70 -8.06 -0.67
CA VAL A 81 2.52 -6.92 -0.24
C VAL A 81 3.92 -7.39 0.14
N LYS A 82 4.04 -8.44 0.98
CA LYS A 82 5.33 -9.04 1.33
C LYS A 82 6.15 -9.39 0.09
N LYS A 83 5.53 -10.13 -0.85
CA LYS A 83 6.23 -10.56 -2.09
C LYS A 83 6.72 -9.39 -2.93
N LEU A 84 5.95 -8.30 -3.01
CA LEU A 84 6.33 -7.10 -3.75
C LEU A 84 7.47 -6.36 -3.06
N LEU A 85 7.40 -6.14 -1.75
CA LEU A 85 8.44 -5.47 -0.98
C LEU A 85 9.77 -6.22 -0.97
N GLU A 86 9.73 -7.56 -0.83
CA GLU A 86 10.95 -8.40 -0.84
C GLU A 86 11.66 -8.38 -2.19
N LYS A 87 10.94 -8.27 -3.32
CA LYS A 87 11.53 -8.06 -4.65
C LYS A 87 12.31 -6.75 -4.75
N GLU A 88 11.91 -5.75 -3.97
CA GLU A 88 12.55 -4.44 -3.90
C GLU A 88 13.64 -4.36 -2.81
N GLY A 89 14.01 -5.50 -2.21
CA GLY A 89 15.08 -5.58 -1.21
C GLY A 89 14.68 -5.13 0.20
N VAL A 90 13.38 -4.94 0.49
CA VAL A 90 12.88 -4.63 1.84
C VAL A 90 12.70 -5.91 2.64
N THR A 91 13.21 -5.96 3.86
CA THR A 91 12.95 -7.08 4.78
C THR A 91 11.53 -7.00 5.32
N VAL A 92 10.74 -8.07 5.20
CA VAL A 92 9.35 -8.09 5.67
C VAL A 92 9.15 -9.16 6.74
N VAL A 93 8.69 -8.73 7.91
CA VAL A 93 8.20 -9.61 8.98
C VAL A 93 6.69 -9.59 8.95
N MET A 94 6.06 -10.76 8.93
CA MET A 94 4.60 -10.87 9.05
C MET A 94 4.23 -11.32 10.46
N THR A 95 3.16 -10.78 11.03
CA THR A 95 2.62 -11.23 12.31
C THR A 95 2.09 -12.66 12.24
N ARG A 96 1.44 -13.03 11.15
CA ARG A 96 1.06 -14.40 10.81
C ARG A 96 1.27 -14.70 9.33
N LYS A 97 1.56 -15.96 8.99
CA LYS A 97 1.82 -16.41 7.61
C LYS A 97 0.73 -17.37 7.08
N GLU A 98 -0.15 -17.78 7.95
CA GLU A 98 -1.24 -18.74 7.70
C GLU A 98 -2.48 -18.34 8.48
N ASP A 99 -3.57 -19.10 8.35
CA ASP A 99 -4.78 -18.89 9.15
C ASP A 99 -4.54 -19.38 10.59
N ALA A 100 -3.93 -18.53 11.39
CA ALA A 100 -3.55 -18.82 12.77
C ALA A 100 -3.72 -17.58 13.65
N THR A 101 -3.94 -17.81 14.94
CA THR A 101 -3.81 -16.80 16.00
C THR A 101 -2.41 -16.90 16.63
N LEU A 102 -1.93 -15.79 17.19
CA LEU A 102 -0.70 -15.78 18.02
C LEU A 102 -0.99 -16.07 19.50
N ALA A 103 -2.26 -16.12 19.90
CA ALA A 103 -2.67 -16.55 21.23
C ALA A 103 -2.43 -18.06 21.39
N LYS A 104 -2.14 -18.48 22.62
CA LYS A 104 -2.03 -19.91 22.95
C LYS A 104 -3.44 -20.50 23.15
N GLU A 105 -3.61 -21.78 22.87
CA GLU A 105 -4.89 -22.47 23.09
C GLU A 105 -5.39 -22.39 24.53
N SER A 106 -4.46 -22.36 25.50
CA SER A 106 -4.75 -22.24 26.93
C SER A 106 -5.13 -20.84 27.40
N ASP A 107 -5.00 -19.81 26.53
CA ASP A 107 -5.22 -18.43 26.92
C ASP A 107 -6.70 -18.13 27.11
N GLN A 108 -7.03 -17.50 28.25
CA GLN A 108 -8.33 -16.86 28.40
C GLN A 108 -8.37 -15.57 27.54
N ASN A 109 -9.52 -15.29 26.92
CA ASN A 109 -9.66 -14.13 26.04
C ASN A 109 -8.65 -14.12 24.88
N GLN A 110 -8.62 -15.19 24.10
CA GLN A 110 -7.67 -15.40 22.99
C GLN A 110 -7.51 -14.17 22.10
N LYS A 111 -8.58 -13.45 21.79
CA LYS A 111 -8.55 -12.23 20.97
C LYS A 111 -7.69 -11.12 21.58
N ILE A 112 -7.74 -10.94 22.91
CA ILE A 112 -6.90 -9.96 23.62
C ILE A 112 -5.44 -10.42 23.62
N GLN A 113 -5.19 -11.70 23.83
CA GLN A 113 -3.82 -12.23 23.88
C GLN A 113 -3.18 -12.23 22.48
N ASP A 114 -3.95 -12.54 21.44
CA ASP A 114 -3.51 -12.41 20.05
C ASP A 114 -3.07 -10.96 19.74
N MET A 115 -3.88 -9.98 20.09
CA MET A 115 -3.56 -8.57 19.89
C MET A 115 -2.31 -8.13 20.67
N LYS A 116 -2.13 -8.60 21.91
CA LYS A 116 -0.90 -8.34 22.68
C LYS A 116 0.32 -8.98 22.02
N ALA A 117 0.20 -10.23 21.58
CA ALA A 117 1.29 -10.94 20.91
C ALA A 117 1.71 -10.26 19.59
N ARG A 118 0.77 -9.72 18.82
CA ARG A 118 1.07 -8.90 17.63
C ARG A 118 1.90 -7.67 17.97
N VAL A 119 1.46 -6.90 18.98
CA VAL A 119 2.21 -5.73 19.47
C VAL A 119 3.61 -6.12 19.96
N ASP A 120 3.75 -7.24 20.66
CA ASP A 120 5.04 -7.76 21.11
C ASP A 120 5.98 -8.10 19.95
N VAL A 121 5.46 -8.75 18.89
CA VAL A 121 6.23 -9.03 17.67
C VAL A 121 6.70 -7.72 17.03
N ILE A 122 5.83 -6.73 16.91
CA ILE A 122 6.13 -5.43 16.31
C ILE A 122 7.22 -4.71 17.11
N ASN A 123 7.02 -4.54 18.43
CA ASN A 123 7.93 -3.77 19.26
C ASN A 123 9.30 -4.47 19.43
N LYS A 124 9.34 -5.82 19.42
CA LYS A 124 10.61 -6.58 19.39
C LYS A 124 11.33 -6.46 18.05
N THR A 125 10.60 -6.38 16.94
CA THR A 125 11.17 -6.24 15.60
C THR A 125 11.77 -4.85 15.37
N LYS A 126 11.21 -3.81 16.00
CA LYS A 126 11.59 -2.40 15.80
C LYS A 126 11.68 -2.01 14.33
N PRO A 127 10.63 -2.24 13.55
CA PRO A 127 10.64 -1.95 12.11
C PRO A 127 10.64 -0.45 11.85
N ALA A 128 10.97 -0.06 10.61
CA ALA A 128 10.84 1.32 10.16
C ALA A 128 9.37 1.79 10.15
N MET A 129 8.44 0.87 9.86
CA MET A 129 7.00 1.10 9.96
C MET A 129 6.22 -0.20 10.01
N VAL A 130 4.95 -0.10 10.39
CA VAL A 130 3.97 -1.19 10.41
C VAL A 130 2.77 -0.84 9.56
N VAL A 131 2.31 -1.81 8.78
CA VAL A 131 1.02 -1.74 8.08
C VAL A 131 0.16 -2.91 8.51
N SER A 132 -0.93 -2.63 9.20
CA SER A 132 -1.95 -3.61 9.57
C SER A 132 -3.07 -3.59 8.53
N ILE A 133 -3.35 -4.74 7.92
CA ILE A 133 -4.30 -4.88 6.80
C ILE A 133 -5.61 -5.45 7.33
N HIS A 134 -6.68 -4.74 7.06
CA HIS A 134 -8.04 -5.01 7.49
C HIS A 134 -9.08 -4.73 6.40
N GLN A 135 -10.31 -5.13 6.66
CA GLN A 135 -11.48 -4.76 5.88
C GLN A 135 -12.52 -4.11 6.80
N ASN A 136 -13.09 -3.02 6.34
CA ASN A 136 -14.09 -2.27 7.09
C ASN A 136 -15.48 -2.91 6.99
N SER A 137 -16.37 -2.46 7.87
CA SER A 137 -17.80 -2.80 7.81
C SER A 137 -18.60 -1.71 8.49
N TYR A 138 -19.74 -1.36 7.90
CA TYR A 138 -20.64 -0.37 8.45
C TYR A 138 -22.10 -0.84 8.29
N HIS A 139 -23.05 -0.25 9.03
CA HIS A 139 -24.46 -0.66 8.99
C HIS A 139 -25.19 -0.15 7.74
N GLU A 140 -24.65 0.86 7.06
CA GLU A 140 -25.19 1.37 5.80
C GLU A 140 -24.44 0.77 4.62
N GLU A 141 -25.12 0.04 3.75
CA GLU A 141 -24.54 -0.66 2.60
C GLU A 141 -23.91 0.29 1.57
N GLY A 142 -24.38 1.54 1.48
CA GLY A 142 -23.83 2.55 0.55
C GLY A 142 -22.45 3.09 0.94
N ILE A 143 -21.96 2.79 2.13
CA ILE A 143 -20.65 3.25 2.59
C ILE A 143 -19.54 2.38 1.98
N HIS A 144 -18.57 3.04 1.31
CA HIS A 144 -17.49 2.40 0.59
C HIS A 144 -16.17 3.19 0.65
N GLY A 145 -15.10 2.64 0.07
CA GLY A 145 -13.81 3.27 -0.13
C GLY A 145 -12.77 2.93 0.94
N ALA A 146 -11.57 2.58 0.49
CA ALA A 146 -10.43 2.30 1.37
C ALA A 146 -10.07 3.51 2.25
N GLN A 147 -9.74 3.25 3.53
CA GLN A 147 -9.40 4.30 4.49
C GLN A 147 -8.23 3.88 5.39
N VAL A 148 -7.32 4.83 5.65
CA VAL A 148 -6.16 4.60 6.50
C VAL A 148 -6.34 5.29 7.84
N PHE A 149 -6.07 4.54 8.92
CA PHE A 149 -6.12 5.04 10.28
C PHE A 149 -4.73 5.10 10.90
N TYR A 150 -4.52 6.10 11.77
CA TYR A 150 -3.29 6.31 12.53
C TYR A 150 -3.60 6.75 13.96
N TYR A 151 -2.62 6.61 14.87
CA TYR A 151 -2.77 7.10 16.24
C TYR A 151 -2.66 8.63 16.28
N SER A 152 -3.62 9.33 16.91
CA SER A 152 -3.68 10.81 16.92
C SER A 152 -2.43 11.47 17.50
N HIS A 153 -1.71 10.77 18.39
CA HIS A 153 -0.49 11.28 19.01
C HIS A 153 0.80 10.86 18.27
N SER A 154 0.69 10.24 17.09
CA SER A 154 1.83 9.81 16.28
C SER A 154 1.97 10.68 15.03
N SER A 155 2.85 11.68 15.07
CA SER A 155 3.14 12.54 13.92
C SER A 155 3.68 11.76 12.71
N ASP A 156 4.53 10.74 12.96
CA ASP A 156 5.06 9.92 11.88
C ASP A 156 4.03 8.90 11.37
N GLY A 157 3.14 8.43 12.24
CA GLY A 157 1.97 7.65 11.85
C GLY A 157 1.02 8.45 10.96
N GLU A 158 0.76 9.72 11.28
CA GLU A 158 -0.04 10.63 10.45
C GLU A 158 0.56 10.81 9.05
N LYS A 159 1.86 11.14 8.98
CA LYS A 159 2.57 11.29 7.69
C LYS A 159 2.48 10.01 6.84
N ALA A 160 2.71 8.86 7.48
CA ALA A 160 2.60 7.57 6.81
C ALA A 160 1.17 7.30 6.33
N ALA A 161 0.16 7.60 7.15
CA ALA A 161 -1.25 7.42 6.78
C ALA A 161 -1.67 8.31 5.60
N VAL A 162 -1.24 9.57 5.56
CA VAL A 162 -1.53 10.48 4.44
C VAL A 162 -0.90 9.96 3.14
N ILE A 163 0.34 9.49 3.19
CA ILE A 163 1.02 8.90 2.02
C ILE A 163 0.29 7.64 1.55
N MET A 164 -0.05 6.75 2.48
CA MET A 164 -0.74 5.49 2.20
C MET A 164 -2.13 5.73 1.63
N GLN A 165 -2.90 6.67 2.22
CA GLN A 165 -4.23 7.05 1.72
C GLN A 165 -4.14 7.54 0.27
N LYS A 166 -3.16 8.39 -0.04
CA LYS A 166 -2.95 8.89 -1.40
C LYS A 166 -2.65 7.75 -2.40
N ALA A 167 -1.87 6.74 -1.99
CA ALA A 167 -1.61 5.58 -2.84
C ALA A 167 -2.87 4.75 -3.10
N LEU A 168 -3.73 4.58 -2.08
CA LEU A 168 -4.98 3.83 -2.21
C LEU A 168 -6.03 4.55 -3.07
N LEU A 169 -6.05 5.89 -3.09
CA LEU A 169 -6.93 6.65 -4.00
C LEU A 169 -6.63 6.37 -5.48
N ALA A 170 -5.44 5.88 -5.82
CA ALA A 170 -5.10 5.48 -7.18
C ALA A 170 -5.79 4.18 -7.62
N VAL A 171 -6.28 3.35 -6.69
CA VAL A 171 -7.00 2.09 -6.98
C VAL A 171 -8.47 2.36 -7.28
N ASP A 172 -9.05 3.35 -6.61
CA ASP A 172 -10.45 3.74 -6.76
C ASP A 172 -10.55 5.27 -6.82
N SER A 173 -10.82 5.81 -8.00
CA SER A 173 -10.94 7.26 -8.26
C SER A 173 -12.14 7.90 -7.58
N ASP A 174 -13.17 7.12 -7.25
CA ASP A 174 -14.39 7.60 -6.61
C ASP A 174 -14.26 7.64 -5.08
N ASN A 175 -13.18 7.09 -4.56
CA ASN A 175 -12.87 7.13 -3.14
C ASN A 175 -12.44 8.54 -2.71
N THR A 176 -13.25 9.18 -1.88
CA THR A 176 -13.01 10.53 -1.34
C THR A 176 -12.50 10.55 0.10
N ARG A 177 -12.23 9.37 0.67
CA ARG A 177 -11.80 9.23 2.07
C ARG A 177 -10.42 9.82 2.29
N GLN A 178 -10.23 10.33 3.51
CA GLN A 178 -8.96 10.88 3.98
C GLN A 178 -8.39 9.98 5.09
N ALA A 179 -7.09 10.05 5.31
CA ALA A 179 -6.47 9.47 6.49
C ALA A 179 -7.14 10.00 7.76
N LYS A 180 -7.38 9.13 8.74
CA LYS A 180 -8.18 9.46 9.92
C LYS A 180 -7.47 9.06 11.21
N ALA A 181 -7.39 9.99 12.16
CA ALA A 181 -6.92 9.70 13.51
C ALA A 181 -7.86 8.75 14.24
N ASN A 182 -7.29 7.82 15.02
CA ASN A 182 -8.04 6.89 15.84
C ASN A 182 -7.30 6.55 17.13
N ASP A 183 -7.98 6.74 18.27
CA ASP A 183 -7.45 6.51 19.61
C ASP A 183 -7.98 5.23 20.25
N THR A 184 -8.76 4.44 19.54
CA THR A 184 -9.40 3.23 20.09
C THR A 184 -8.69 1.95 19.67
N TYR A 185 -8.05 1.92 18.51
CA TYR A 185 -7.34 0.72 18.02
C TYR A 185 -6.12 0.41 18.89
N TYR A 186 -6.12 -0.78 19.48
CA TYR A 186 -5.08 -1.22 20.41
C TYR A 186 -3.69 -1.23 19.78
N ILE A 187 -3.57 -1.76 18.54
CA ILE A 187 -2.30 -1.85 17.85
C ILE A 187 -1.70 -0.46 17.58
N LEU A 188 -2.51 0.53 17.19
CA LEU A 188 -2.05 1.90 16.98
C LEU A 188 -1.51 2.55 18.25
N LYS A 189 -2.15 2.25 19.41
CA LYS A 189 -1.79 2.86 20.72
C LYS A 189 -0.60 2.20 21.39
N ARG A 190 -0.27 0.97 21.07
CA ARG A 190 0.69 0.15 21.82
C ARG A 190 1.96 -0.15 21.07
N THR A 191 2.00 0.14 19.77
CA THR A 191 3.23 0.07 19.00
C THR A 191 4.07 1.33 19.19
N GLU A 192 5.39 1.15 19.26
CA GLU A 192 6.38 2.20 19.51
C GLU A 192 6.95 2.81 18.23
N VAL A 193 6.47 2.37 17.08
CA VAL A 193 6.94 2.75 15.75
C VAL A 193 5.79 3.28 14.91
N PRO A 194 6.05 4.02 13.82
CA PRO A 194 4.99 4.48 12.92
C PRO A 194 4.13 3.31 12.45
N THR A 195 2.85 3.34 12.81
CA THR A 195 1.90 2.25 12.54
C THR A 195 0.63 2.81 11.92
N VAL A 196 0.18 2.19 10.85
CA VAL A 196 -1.08 2.50 10.19
C VAL A 196 -1.94 1.24 10.07
N ILE A 197 -3.26 1.42 10.13
CA ILE A 197 -4.24 0.40 9.74
C ILE A 197 -4.80 0.80 8.38
N VAL A 198 -4.78 -0.12 7.44
CA VAL A 198 -5.37 0.02 6.11
C VAL A 198 -6.65 -0.80 6.07
N GLU A 199 -7.78 -0.11 6.08
CA GLU A 199 -9.09 -0.67 5.78
C GLU A 199 -9.26 -0.64 4.25
N CYS A 200 -9.11 -1.79 3.59
CA CYS A 200 -8.98 -1.86 2.14
C CYS A 200 -10.30 -1.63 1.39
N GLY A 201 -11.43 -1.74 2.06
CA GLY A 201 -12.79 -1.57 1.55
C GLY A 201 -13.79 -2.08 2.57
N PHE A 202 -15.08 -2.02 2.25
CA PHE A 202 -16.17 -2.38 3.15
C PHE A 202 -16.79 -3.73 2.77
N LEU A 203 -16.68 -4.72 3.65
CA LEU A 203 -17.34 -6.01 3.49
C LEU A 203 -18.87 -5.95 3.64
N SER A 204 -19.41 -4.83 4.13
CA SER A 204 -20.82 -4.52 4.18
C SER A 204 -21.38 -3.91 2.89
N ASN A 205 -20.52 -3.49 1.96
CA ASN A 205 -20.91 -2.97 0.66
C ASN A 205 -20.85 -4.11 -0.38
N ASN A 206 -21.94 -4.35 -1.11
CA ASN A 206 -22.05 -5.48 -2.04
C ASN A 206 -20.97 -5.42 -3.14
N GLU A 207 -20.76 -4.26 -3.73
CA GLU A 207 -19.78 -4.11 -4.82
C GLU A 207 -18.33 -4.28 -4.33
N GLU A 208 -17.98 -3.69 -3.18
CA GLU A 208 -16.64 -3.84 -2.62
C GLU A 208 -16.39 -5.27 -2.12
N ALA A 209 -17.38 -5.92 -1.48
CA ALA A 209 -17.25 -7.29 -1.01
C ALA A 209 -16.95 -8.25 -2.17
N GLU A 210 -17.61 -8.08 -3.32
CA GLU A 210 -17.32 -8.85 -4.53
C GLU A 210 -15.93 -8.57 -5.10
N LYS A 211 -15.48 -7.31 -5.13
CA LYS A 211 -14.14 -6.94 -5.59
C LYS A 211 -13.05 -7.48 -4.67
N LEU A 212 -13.24 -7.38 -3.34
CA LEU A 212 -12.24 -7.73 -2.32
C LEU A 212 -11.87 -9.22 -2.33
N VAL A 213 -12.71 -10.11 -2.83
CA VAL A 213 -12.40 -11.54 -2.96
C VAL A 213 -11.65 -11.87 -4.25
N THR A 214 -11.56 -10.95 -5.22
CA THR A 214 -10.87 -11.20 -6.49
C THR A 214 -9.35 -11.07 -6.34
N LYS A 215 -8.62 -11.91 -7.08
CA LYS A 215 -7.15 -11.88 -7.07
C LYS A 215 -6.61 -10.59 -7.68
N GLU A 216 -7.31 -10.06 -8.66
CA GLU A 216 -6.97 -8.86 -9.42
C GLU A 216 -7.05 -7.62 -8.53
N TYR A 217 -8.16 -7.42 -7.82
CA TYR A 217 -8.34 -6.27 -6.95
C TYR A 217 -7.41 -6.32 -5.72
N GLN A 218 -7.24 -7.51 -5.13
CA GLN A 218 -6.24 -7.72 -4.08
C GLN A 218 -4.80 -7.42 -4.54
N GLN A 219 -4.50 -7.65 -5.83
CA GLN A 219 -3.19 -7.31 -6.39
C GLN A 219 -3.03 -5.79 -6.53
N GLN A 220 -4.04 -5.08 -7.03
CA GLN A 220 -4.05 -3.62 -7.12
C GLN A 220 -3.88 -2.97 -5.75
N LEU A 221 -4.61 -3.45 -4.74
CA LEU A 221 -4.45 -2.99 -3.35
C LEU A 221 -3.04 -3.24 -2.82
N ALA A 222 -2.48 -4.43 -3.07
CA ALA A 222 -1.14 -4.77 -2.63
C ALA A 222 -0.07 -3.89 -3.30
N GLU A 223 -0.23 -3.55 -4.57
CA GLU A 223 0.64 -2.63 -5.31
C GLU A 223 0.58 -1.21 -4.74
N ALA A 224 -0.64 -0.70 -4.48
CA ALA A 224 -0.84 0.61 -3.86
C ALA A 224 -0.23 0.67 -2.45
N ILE A 225 -0.47 -0.33 -1.61
CA ILE A 225 0.12 -0.43 -0.26
C ILE A 225 1.65 -0.48 -0.35
N THR A 226 2.20 -1.28 -1.27
CA THR A 226 3.66 -1.37 -1.49
C THR A 226 4.24 -0.02 -1.89
N GLN A 227 3.61 0.69 -2.82
CA GLN A 227 4.02 2.03 -3.23
C GLN A 227 3.97 3.03 -2.07
N GLY A 228 2.92 2.98 -1.25
CA GLY A 228 2.80 3.79 -0.03
C GLY A 228 3.96 3.54 0.93
N ILE A 229 4.27 2.28 1.23
CA ILE A 229 5.40 1.88 2.08
C ILE A 229 6.73 2.39 1.51
N GLN A 230 7.01 2.16 0.23
CA GLN A 230 8.24 2.62 -0.42
C GLN A 230 8.40 4.14 -0.34
N THR A 231 7.31 4.88 -0.51
CA THR A 231 7.32 6.34 -0.38
C THR A 231 7.63 6.78 1.04
N CYS A 232 7.11 6.09 2.05
CA CYS A 232 7.44 6.35 3.47
C CYS A 232 8.92 6.06 3.77
N LEU A 233 9.47 4.96 3.26
CA LEU A 233 10.87 4.57 3.49
C LEU A 233 11.89 5.46 2.76
N SER A 234 11.45 6.26 1.80
CA SER A 234 12.30 7.14 0.99
C SER A 234 12.43 8.56 1.56
N LYS A 235 11.67 8.89 2.61
CA LYS A 235 11.66 10.20 3.28
C LYS A 235 12.43 10.17 4.57
#